data_14b2fd474c908c786e7f5f99f367c80a
#
_entry.id   14b2fd474c908c786e7f5f99f367c80a
#
_cell.length_a   1.000
_cell.length_b   1.000
_cell.length_c   1.000
_cell.angle_alpha   90.00
_cell.angle_beta   90.00
_cell.angle_gamma   90.00
#
_symmetry.space_group_name_H-M   'P 1'
#
loop_
_entity.id
_entity.type
_entity.pdbx_description
1 polymer ?
#
loop_
_entity_poly.entity_id
_entity_poly.type
_entity_poly.pdbx_seq_one_letter_code
_entity_poly.pdbx_strand_id
1 'polypeptide(L)'
;GQMSYYSLSDNKVHHFAVSQERKELREGDEILVQVARDAVKTKDPVVTANLSFTGHLCVLTAGKNQISFSSKIRSQEWKDQMKALLEPEKEDEFGIIVRTNAAEAEPEAVIGELRQLKAQYHQILENGAHRTCYSKLYEAYPSYINRIRDTYITSMEEIVTDDKEIYGQLKQYLHENQPEDENRLRLYEDAMLPLAKLYEIDKAMEEALS
;
A
#
# COMPACT_ATOMS: atom_id res chain seq x y z
N GLY A 1 -4.46 -3.67 0.59
CA GLY A 1 -5.20 -4.94 0.63
C GLY A 1 -4.97 -5.68 1.93
N GLN A 2 -5.89 -6.56 2.29
CA GLN A 2 -5.75 -7.44 3.45
C GLN A 2 -4.99 -8.70 3.04
N MET A 3 -4.13 -9.22 3.92
CA MET A 3 -3.53 -10.53 3.77
C MET A 3 -4.30 -11.54 4.60
N SER A 4 -4.53 -12.71 4.02
CA SER A 4 -5.33 -13.76 4.66
C SER A 4 -4.78 -15.12 4.31
N TYR A 5 -5.00 -16.09 5.19
CA TYR A 5 -4.80 -17.49 4.91
C TYR A 5 -6.09 -18.13 4.43
N TYR A 6 -5.98 -18.97 3.43
CA TYR A 6 -7.06 -19.79 2.94
C TYR A 6 -6.63 -21.26 2.88
N SER A 7 -7.58 -22.19 2.84
CA SER A 7 -7.37 -23.62 2.69
C SER A 7 -7.93 -24.12 1.35
N LEU A 8 -7.18 -24.91 0.60
CA LEU A 8 -7.63 -25.50 -0.66
C LEU A 8 -8.40 -26.80 -0.49
N SER A 9 -8.29 -27.49 0.65
CA SER A 9 -8.97 -28.78 0.90
C SER A 9 -10.48 -28.69 0.96
N ASP A 10 -11.05 -27.50 1.17
CA ASP A 10 -12.51 -27.25 1.25
C ASP A 10 -12.89 -26.03 0.46
N ASN A 11 -12.34 -25.79 -0.70
CA ASN A 11 -12.40 -24.54 -1.48
C ASN A 11 -11.76 -23.34 -0.77
N LYS A 12 -10.71 -23.56 -0.02
CA LYS A 12 -10.03 -22.55 0.77
C LYS A 12 -8.55 -22.60 0.43
N VAL A 13 -7.92 -21.47 0.25
CA VAL A 13 -6.52 -21.31 -0.19
C VAL A 13 -5.58 -21.33 1.00
N HIS A 14 -4.50 -22.03 0.94
CA HIS A 14 -3.50 -22.05 1.98
C HIS A 14 -2.21 -21.42 1.52
N HIS A 15 -1.32 -21.38 2.17
CA HIS A 15 -0.14 -20.69 2.39
C HIS A 15 1.16 -21.23 1.81
N PHE A 16 2.03 -20.40 1.34
CA PHE A 16 3.30 -20.78 0.88
C PHE A 16 4.50 -19.91 1.23
N ALA A 17 5.56 -20.52 1.62
CA ALA A 17 6.84 -19.86 1.63
C ALA A 17 7.18 -19.48 0.20
N VAL A 18 7.42 -18.21 -0.07
CA VAL A 18 7.85 -17.72 -1.37
C VAL A 18 9.25 -18.25 -1.65
N SER A 19 9.33 -19.50 -2.09
CA SER A 19 10.50 -19.99 -2.78
C SER A 19 10.25 -19.77 -4.26
N GLN A 20 11.25 -19.29 -4.97
CA GLN A 20 11.21 -18.93 -6.40
C GLN A 20 10.86 -20.09 -7.35
N GLU A 21 10.76 -21.30 -6.86
CA GLU A 21 10.28 -22.45 -7.61
C GLU A 21 8.76 -22.46 -7.60
N ARG A 22 8.15 -22.28 -8.75
CA ARG A 22 6.75 -22.56 -9.00
C ARG A 22 6.45 -24.03 -8.73
N LYS A 23 6.26 -24.40 -7.47
CA LYS A 23 5.66 -25.69 -7.16
C LYS A 23 4.22 -25.65 -7.61
N GLU A 24 3.78 -26.64 -8.35
CA GLU A 24 2.36 -26.88 -8.56
C GLU A 24 1.70 -27.02 -7.19
N LEU A 25 0.69 -26.20 -6.93
CA LEU A 25 -0.08 -26.28 -5.69
C LEU A 25 -0.82 -27.60 -5.64
N ARG A 26 -0.76 -28.26 -4.49
CA ARG A 26 -1.46 -29.51 -4.21
C ARG A 26 -2.50 -29.28 -3.14
N GLU A 27 -3.50 -30.14 -3.11
CA GLU A 27 -4.47 -30.16 -2.03
C GLU A 27 -3.77 -30.35 -0.69
N GLY A 28 -4.09 -29.46 0.28
CA GLY A 28 -3.43 -29.43 1.60
C GLY A 28 -2.23 -28.49 1.71
N ASP A 29 -1.74 -27.91 0.60
CA ASP A 29 -0.71 -26.89 0.66
C ASP A 29 -1.26 -25.60 1.27
N GLU A 30 -0.48 -24.97 2.12
CA GLU A 30 -0.77 -23.67 2.72
C GLU A 30 -0.03 -22.57 1.99
N ILE A 31 -0.73 -21.53 1.56
CA ILE A 31 -0.14 -20.38 0.86
C ILE A 31 -0.49 -19.06 1.52
N LEU A 32 0.45 -18.14 1.51
CA LEU A 32 0.21 -16.75 1.88
C LEU A 32 -0.40 -15.99 0.71
N VAL A 33 -1.54 -15.35 0.95
CA VAL A 33 -2.25 -14.61 -0.08
C VAL A 33 -2.59 -13.20 0.39
N GLN A 34 -2.64 -12.29 -0.56
CA GLN A 34 -3.12 -10.93 -0.39
C GLN A 34 -4.47 -10.78 -1.10
N VAL A 35 -5.44 -10.15 -0.44
CA VAL A 35 -6.68 -9.75 -1.09
C VAL A 35 -6.40 -8.62 -2.06
N ALA A 36 -6.51 -8.91 -3.36
CA ALA A 36 -6.32 -7.94 -4.42
C ALA A 36 -7.59 -7.11 -4.68
N ARG A 37 -8.76 -7.71 -4.41
CA ARG A 37 -10.06 -7.06 -4.52
C ARG A 37 -11.03 -7.68 -3.53
N ASP A 38 -11.73 -6.84 -2.79
CA ASP A 38 -12.76 -7.26 -1.85
C ASP A 38 -13.99 -7.85 -2.59
N ALA A 39 -14.79 -8.61 -1.85
CA ALA A 39 -16.07 -9.10 -2.32
C ALA A 39 -17.00 -7.92 -2.66
N VAL A 40 -17.66 -7.98 -3.80
CA VAL A 40 -18.63 -6.95 -4.23
C VAL A 40 -19.92 -7.61 -4.63
N LYS A 41 -20.98 -7.37 -3.87
CA LYS A 41 -22.30 -7.99 -4.08
C LYS A 41 -22.19 -9.52 -4.08
N THR A 42 -22.41 -10.16 -5.23
CA THR A 42 -22.38 -11.63 -5.42
C THR A 42 -21.02 -12.13 -5.93
N LYS A 43 -20.02 -11.25 -6.09
CA LYS A 43 -18.69 -11.65 -6.56
C LYS A 43 -17.76 -11.91 -5.38
N ASP A 44 -17.10 -13.05 -5.40
CA ASP A 44 -16.11 -13.42 -4.41
C ASP A 44 -14.88 -12.48 -4.43
N PRO A 45 -14.15 -12.38 -3.30
CA PRO A 45 -12.91 -11.63 -3.25
C PRO A 45 -11.86 -12.28 -4.18
N VAL A 46 -11.01 -11.46 -4.76
CA VAL A 46 -9.88 -11.94 -5.56
C VAL A 46 -8.61 -11.88 -4.73
N VAL A 47 -7.90 -12.99 -4.67
CA VAL A 47 -6.64 -13.11 -3.95
C VAL A 47 -5.47 -13.36 -4.91
N THR A 48 -4.26 -12.98 -4.47
CA THR A 48 -3.02 -13.19 -5.21
C THR A 48 -1.92 -13.64 -4.26
N ALA A 49 -1.06 -14.55 -4.73
CA ALA A 49 0.18 -14.91 -4.03
C ALA A 49 1.34 -13.94 -4.33
N ASN A 50 1.18 -13.06 -5.32
CA ASN A 50 2.15 -12.01 -5.60
C ASN A 50 1.92 -10.86 -4.62
N LEU A 51 2.60 -10.93 -3.47
CA LEU A 51 2.47 -9.92 -2.42
C LEU A 51 3.03 -8.58 -2.88
N SER A 52 2.35 -7.51 -2.52
CA SER A 52 2.73 -6.15 -2.88
C SER A 52 2.53 -5.21 -1.69
N PHE A 53 3.59 -4.50 -1.33
CA PHE A 53 3.61 -3.52 -0.25
C PHE A 53 3.85 -2.14 -0.84
N THR A 54 2.85 -1.30 -0.74
CA THR A 54 2.87 0.03 -1.36
C THR A 54 3.21 1.09 -0.32
N GLY A 55 4.36 1.73 -0.48
CA GLY A 55 4.76 2.93 0.21
C GLY A 55 4.38 4.22 -0.53
N HIS A 56 4.82 5.36 -0.03
CA HIS A 56 4.65 6.66 -0.68
C HIS A 56 5.60 6.82 -1.87
N LEU A 57 6.86 6.41 -1.72
CA LEU A 57 7.94 6.61 -2.68
C LEU A 57 8.22 5.36 -3.52
N CYS A 58 8.02 4.18 -2.99
CA CYS A 58 8.25 2.93 -3.69
C CYS A 58 7.22 1.84 -3.39
N VAL A 59 7.23 0.80 -4.19
CA VAL A 59 6.43 -0.42 -3.99
C VAL A 59 7.37 -1.62 -4.03
N LEU A 60 7.26 -2.48 -3.04
CA LEU A 60 7.93 -3.76 -2.99
C LEU A 60 6.97 -4.84 -3.51
N THR A 61 7.42 -5.66 -4.47
CA THR A 61 6.59 -6.71 -5.08
C THR A 61 7.29 -8.05 -5.02
N ALA A 62 6.66 -9.07 -4.46
CA ALA A 62 7.21 -10.42 -4.44
C ALA A 62 7.31 -11.02 -5.85
N GLY A 63 8.32 -11.86 -6.08
CA GLY A 63 8.47 -12.68 -7.29
C GLY A 63 9.00 -11.98 -8.55
N LYS A 64 9.41 -10.71 -8.46
CA LYS A 64 9.99 -9.97 -9.60
C LYS A 64 11.30 -9.33 -9.18
N ASN A 65 12.41 -10.01 -9.40
CA ASN A 65 13.74 -9.48 -9.07
C ASN A 65 14.20 -8.39 -10.07
N GLN A 66 13.55 -7.23 -10.06
CA GLN A 66 13.94 -6.09 -10.90
C GLN A 66 13.60 -4.76 -10.26
N ILE A 67 14.38 -3.72 -10.58
CA ILE A 67 14.06 -2.33 -10.25
C ILE A 67 13.39 -1.72 -11.47
N SER A 68 12.19 -1.19 -11.28
CA SER A 68 11.42 -0.49 -12.30
C SER A 68 10.96 0.88 -11.81
N PHE A 69 10.59 1.75 -12.74
CA PHE A 69 10.23 3.14 -12.45
C PHE A 69 8.87 3.46 -13.03
N SER A 70 8.15 4.36 -12.36
CA SER A 70 6.93 4.95 -12.90
C SER A 70 7.18 5.55 -14.29
N SER A 71 6.29 5.32 -15.23
CA SER A 71 6.35 5.89 -16.57
C SER A 71 6.29 7.43 -16.58
N LYS A 72 5.80 8.03 -15.51
CA LYS A 72 5.72 9.48 -15.35
C LYS A 72 7.08 10.12 -15.04
N ILE A 73 8.06 9.38 -14.55
CA ILE A 73 9.42 9.85 -14.34
C ILE A 73 10.12 9.84 -15.71
N ARG A 74 10.47 11.02 -16.21
CA ARG A 74 11.02 11.17 -17.58
C ARG A 74 12.53 11.18 -17.65
N SER A 75 13.22 11.69 -16.59
CA SER A 75 14.67 11.80 -16.57
C SER A 75 15.33 10.42 -16.51
N GLN A 76 16.05 10.05 -17.57
CA GLN A 76 16.80 8.79 -17.61
C GLN A 76 18.01 8.85 -16.67
N GLU A 77 18.70 9.99 -16.62
CA GLU A 77 19.85 10.21 -15.74
C GLU A 77 19.47 9.99 -14.26
N TRP A 78 18.34 10.55 -13.82
CA TRP A 78 17.83 10.35 -12.46
C TRP A 78 17.51 8.87 -12.18
N LYS A 79 16.90 8.18 -13.16
CA LYS A 79 16.61 6.74 -13.03
C LYS A 79 17.87 5.90 -12.88
N ASP A 80 18.93 6.21 -13.65
CA ASP A 80 20.17 5.47 -13.60
C ASP A 80 20.89 5.69 -12.26
N GLN A 81 20.88 6.93 -11.75
CA GLN A 81 21.42 7.27 -10.42
C GLN A 81 20.64 6.54 -9.31
N MET A 82 19.32 6.65 -9.31
CA MET A 82 18.46 5.99 -8.31
C MET A 82 18.59 4.47 -8.38
N LYS A 83 18.70 3.90 -9.58
CA LYS A 83 18.91 2.46 -9.75
C LYS A 83 20.22 2.02 -9.12
N ALA A 84 21.31 2.76 -9.32
CA ALA A 84 22.61 2.45 -8.71
C ALA A 84 22.56 2.49 -7.19
N LEU A 85 21.77 3.41 -6.60
CA LEU A 85 21.55 3.51 -5.15
C LEU A 85 20.69 2.37 -4.59
N LEU A 86 19.73 1.88 -5.34
CA LEU A 86 18.82 0.82 -4.90
C LEU A 86 19.35 -0.59 -5.18
N GLU A 87 20.32 -0.77 -6.08
CA GLU A 87 20.89 -2.08 -6.42
C GLU A 87 21.49 -2.82 -5.21
N PRO A 88 22.22 -2.16 -4.26
CA PRO A 88 22.70 -2.80 -3.05
C PRO A 88 21.59 -3.25 -2.09
N GLU A 89 20.42 -2.63 -2.16
CA GLU A 89 19.25 -2.95 -1.33
C GLU A 89 18.39 -4.08 -1.90
N LYS A 90 18.69 -4.53 -3.12
CA LYS A 90 17.93 -5.54 -3.83
C LYS A 90 18.15 -6.92 -3.22
N GLU A 91 17.09 -7.70 -3.14
CA GLU A 91 17.10 -9.12 -2.77
C GLU A 91 16.42 -9.93 -3.86
N ASP A 92 16.75 -11.22 -3.97
CA ASP A 92 16.24 -12.07 -5.06
C ASP A 92 14.73 -12.34 -4.96
N GLU A 93 14.17 -12.18 -3.78
CA GLU A 93 12.78 -12.52 -3.48
C GLU A 93 11.76 -11.49 -3.97
N PHE A 94 12.18 -10.25 -4.21
CA PHE A 94 11.28 -9.17 -4.58
C PHE A 94 11.85 -8.18 -5.61
N GLY A 95 10.95 -7.47 -6.27
CA GLY A 95 11.25 -6.32 -7.11
C GLY A 95 10.86 -5.01 -6.45
N ILE A 96 11.40 -3.93 -6.97
CA ILE A 96 11.19 -2.57 -6.51
C ILE A 96 10.57 -1.77 -7.65
N ILE A 97 9.46 -1.08 -7.37
CA ILE A 97 8.86 -0.12 -8.30
C ILE A 97 8.99 1.27 -7.68
N VAL A 98 9.79 2.12 -8.27
CA VAL A 98 9.96 3.50 -7.81
C VAL A 98 8.79 4.34 -8.32
N ARG A 99 8.09 5.00 -7.40
CA ARG A 99 6.89 5.80 -7.68
C ARG A 99 7.27 7.21 -8.12
N THR A 100 6.32 7.92 -8.68
CA THR A 100 6.52 9.28 -9.19
C THR A 100 6.95 10.26 -8.10
N ASN A 101 6.41 10.10 -6.88
CA ASN A 101 6.73 10.95 -5.73
C ASN A 101 8.23 10.89 -5.33
N ALA A 102 8.90 9.77 -5.64
CA ALA A 102 10.33 9.62 -5.37
C ALA A 102 11.21 10.60 -6.17
N ALA A 103 10.70 11.16 -7.28
CA ALA A 103 11.46 12.13 -8.08
C ALA A 103 11.65 13.49 -7.38
N GLU A 104 10.83 13.78 -6.39
CA GLU A 104 10.86 15.03 -5.60
C GLU A 104 11.43 14.80 -4.18
N ALA A 105 11.71 13.53 -3.84
CA ALA A 105 12.22 13.14 -2.53
C ALA A 105 13.76 12.97 -2.57
N GLU A 106 14.38 13.14 -1.40
CA GLU A 106 15.80 12.83 -1.22
C GLU A 106 16.03 11.31 -1.37
N PRO A 107 17.14 10.88 -2.01
CA PRO A 107 17.43 9.47 -2.23
C PRO A 107 17.41 8.63 -0.94
N GLU A 108 17.87 9.20 0.17
CA GLU A 108 17.90 8.56 1.48
C GLU A 108 16.50 8.23 2.00
N ALA A 109 15.50 9.06 1.68
CA ALA A 109 14.11 8.82 2.04
C ALA A 109 13.55 7.61 1.28
N VAL A 110 13.88 7.45 -0.01
CA VAL A 110 13.48 6.30 -0.81
C VAL A 110 14.08 5.01 -0.26
N ILE A 111 15.37 5.03 0.10
CA ILE A 111 16.07 3.89 0.70
C ILE A 111 15.46 3.57 2.07
N GLY A 112 15.20 4.58 2.88
CA GLY A 112 14.59 4.44 4.20
C GLY A 112 13.23 3.76 4.12
N GLU A 113 12.34 4.24 3.23
CA GLU A 113 11.03 3.62 3.02
C GLU A 113 11.16 2.17 2.49
N LEU A 114 12.07 1.93 1.54
CA LEU A 114 12.31 0.58 1.04
C LEU A 114 12.69 -0.38 2.16
N ARG A 115 13.59 0.02 3.06
CA ARG A 115 14.00 -0.79 4.21
C ARG A 115 12.84 -1.08 5.17
N GLN A 116 11.94 -0.11 5.37
CA GLN A 116 10.72 -0.34 6.16
C GLN A 116 9.79 -1.36 5.49
N LEU A 117 9.57 -1.26 4.19
CA LEU A 117 8.75 -2.22 3.43
C LEU A 117 9.37 -3.63 3.45
N LYS A 118 10.69 -3.75 3.37
CA LYS A 118 11.42 -5.02 3.51
C LYS A 118 11.21 -5.63 4.90
N ALA A 119 11.40 -4.85 5.94
CA ALA A 119 11.19 -5.31 7.32
C ALA A 119 9.74 -5.79 7.53
N GLN A 120 8.76 -5.07 6.99
CA GLN A 120 7.35 -5.46 7.02
C GLN A 120 7.10 -6.78 6.26
N TYR A 121 7.68 -6.94 5.08
CA TYR A 121 7.59 -8.17 4.29
C TYR A 121 8.14 -9.37 5.08
N HIS A 122 9.36 -9.28 5.60
CA HIS A 122 9.97 -10.35 6.40
C HIS A 122 9.18 -10.67 7.66
N GLN A 123 8.72 -9.66 8.39
CA GLN A 123 7.88 -9.85 9.57
C GLN A 123 6.58 -10.62 9.25
N ILE A 124 5.96 -10.34 8.11
CA ILE A 124 4.74 -11.03 7.68
C ILE A 124 5.05 -12.48 7.32
N LEU A 125 6.17 -12.76 6.65
CA LEU A 125 6.59 -14.14 6.35
C LEU A 125 6.87 -14.93 7.63
N GLU A 126 7.62 -14.36 8.56
CA GLU A 126 7.92 -14.99 9.85
C GLU A 126 6.64 -15.26 10.66
N ASN A 127 5.77 -14.24 10.79
CA ASN A 127 4.49 -14.42 11.47
C ASN A 127 3.62 -15.45 10.77
N GLY A 128 3.67 -15.48 9.45
CA GLY A 128 2.94 -16.42 8.63
C GLY A 128 3.26 -17.88 8.93
N ALA A 129 4.54 -18.19 9.12
CA ALA A 129 5.02 -19.54 9.42
C ALA A 129 4.47 -20.11 10.75
N HIS A 130 4.01 -19.25 11.66
CA HIS A 130 3.56 -19.62 13.01
C HIS A 130 2.05 -19.43 13.25
N ARG A 131 1.31 -18.97 12.25
CA ARG A 131 -0.13 -18.71 12.39
C ARG A 131 -0.96 -19.83 11.77
N THR A 132 -2.12 -20.03 12.35
CA THR A 132 -3.14 -20.96 11.80
C THR A 132 -3.72 -20.42 10.50
N CYS A 133 -4.18 -21.32 9.64
CA CYS A 133 -4.90 -20.95 8.42
C CYS A 133 -6.02 -19.96 8.71
N TYR A 134 -6.30 -19.08 7.76
CA TYR A 134 -7.30 -17.99 7.86
C TYR A 134 -6.93 -16.84 8.81
N SER A 135 -5.73 -16.82 9.39
CA SER A 135 -5.30 -15.69 10.19
C SER A 135 -5.04 -14.48 9.29
N LYS A 136 -5.55 -13.32 9.71
CA LYS A 136 -5.15 -12.03 9.13
C LYS A 136 -3.77 -11.67 9.67
N LEU A 137 -2.76 -11.59 8.81
CA LEU A 137 -1.38 -11.26 9.17
C LEU A 137 -1.09 -9.78 9.09
N TYR A 138 -1.74 -9.11 8.16
CA TYR A 138 -1.55 -7.70 7.89
C TYR A 138 -2.84 -7.08 7.38
N GLU A 139 -3.10 -5.88 7.80
CA GLU A 139 -4.19 -5.05 7.29
C GLU A 139 -3.60 -3.77 6.71
N ALA A 140 -3.88 -3.52 5.44
CA ALA A 140 -3.48 -2.27 4.82
C ALA A 140 -4.27 -1.10 5.42
N TYR A 141 -3.69 0.08 5.33
CA TYR A 141 -4.38 1.30 5.73
C TYR A 141 -5.75 1.45 5.04
N PRO A 142 -6.73 2.06 5.72
CA PRO A 142 -8.01 2.42 5.13
C PRO A 142 -7.87 3.20 3.82
N SER A 143 -8.90 3.17 2.98
CA SER A 143 -8.87 3.77 1.64
C SER A 143 -8.55 5.28 1.64
N TYR A 144 -8.99 6.02 2.65
CA TYR A 144 -8.70 7.45 2.78
C TYR A 144 -7.22 7.72 3.08
N ILE A 145 -6.55 6.89 3.90
CA ILE A 145 -5.10 7.00 4.12
C ILE A 145 -4.34 6.66 2.84
N ASN A 146 -4.75 5.59 2.13
CA ASN A 146 -4.16 5.24 0.85
C ASN A 146 -4.31 6.38 -0.18
N ARG A 147 -5.43 7.09 -0.18
CA ARG A 147 -5.64 8.27 -1.02
C ARG A 147 -4.62 9.36 -0.74
N ILE A 148 -4.39 9.70 0.53
CA ILE A 148 -3.40 10.72 0.92
C ILE A 148 -2.02 10.29 0.49
N ARG A 149 -1.60 9.06 0.81
CA ARG A 149 -0.32 8.48 0.38
C ARG A 149 -0.12 8.56 -1.14
N ASP A 150 -1.18 8.36 -1.91
CA ASP A 150 -1.12 8.30 -3.37
C ASP A 150 -1.29 9.67 -4.04
N THR A 151 -1.65 10.70 -3.28
CA THR A 151 -1.79 12.08 -3.77
C THR A 151 -0.42 12.75 -3.85
N TYR A 152 -0.21 13.56 -4.89
CA TYR A 152 0.99 14.37 -5.03
C TYR A 152 1.03 15.44 -3.95
N ILE A 153 2.14 15.54 -3.24
CA ILE A 153 2.39 16.53 -2.18
C ILE A 153 2.17 17.95 -2.70
N THR A 154 2.64 18.23 -3.92
CA THR A 154 2.54 19.56 -4.55
C THR A 154 1.13 19.97 -4.96
N SER A 155 0.18 19.02 -5.04
CA SER A 155 -1.21 19.28 -5.41
C SER A 155 -2.17 19.31 -4.23
N MET A 156 -1.69 19.01 -3.02
CA MET A 156 -2.50 18.92 -1.81
C MET A 156 -2.30 20.18 -0.95
N GLU A 157 -3.33 21.01 -0.86
CA GLU A 157 -3.31 22.24 -0.05
C GLU A 157 -3.66 21.95 1.41
N GLU A 158 -4.76 21.22 1.64
CA GLU A 158 -5.20 20.84 2.98
C GLU A 158 -5.89 19.47 2.99
N ILE A 159 -5.89 18.83 4.14
CA ILE A 159 -6.62 17.60 4.46
C ILE A 159 -7.64 17.96 5.53
N VAL A 160 -8.93 17.85 5.21
CA VAL A 160 -9.99 18.22 6.12
C VAL A 160 -10.90 17.04 6.39
N THR A 161 -11.22 16.82 7.66
CA THR A 161 -12.23 15.84 8.09
C THR A 161 -13.06 16.40 9.23
N ASP A 162 -14.32 16.02 9.31
CA ASP A 162 -15.23 16.28 10.41
C ASP A 162 -15.38 15.12 11.39
N ASP A 163 -14.73 13.99 11.09
CA ASP A 163 -14.67 12.81 11.93
C ASP A 163 -13.41 12.81 12.81
N LYS A 164 -13.60 12.79 14.13
CA LYS A 164 -12.49 12.81 15.11
C LYS A 164 -11.65 11.56 15.12
N GLU A 165 -12.24 10.40 14.82
CA GLU A 165 -11.52 9.13 14.77
C GLU A 165 -10.62 9.10 13.53
N ILE A 166 -11.17 9.47 12.36
CA ILE A 166 -10.42 9.62 11.11
C ILE A 166 -9.30 10.65 11.28
N TYR A 167 -9.57 11.78 11.94
CA TYR A 167 -8.55 12.78 12.24
C TYR A 167 -7.38 12.20 13.04
N GLY A 168 -7.68 11.42 14.08
CA GLY A 168 -6.66 10.77 14.91
C GLY A 168 -5.80 9.78 14.11
N GLN A 169 -6.44 8.95 13.29
CA GLN A 169 -5.75 7.98 12.43
C GLN A 169 -4.89 8.66 11.36
N LEU A 170 -5.39 9.73 10.73
CA LEU A 170 -4.65 10.52 9.76
C LEU A 170 -3.45 11.21 10.39
N LYS A 171 -3.62 11.80 11.57
CA LYS A 171 -2.55 12.47 12.30
C LYS A 171 -1.42 11.50 12.64
N GLN A 172 -1.76 10.31 13.14
CA GLN A 172 -0.77 9.27 13.41
C GLN A 172 -0.04 8.83 12.15
N TYR A 173 -0.78 8.56 11.07
CA TYR A 173 -0.19 8.15 9.79
C TYR A 173 0.78 9.22 9.24
N LEU A 174 0.36 10.49 9.21
CA LEU A 174 1.19 11.58 8.71
C LEU A 174 2.45 11.76 9.57
N HIS A 175 2.30 11.74 10.90
CA HIS A 175 3.44 11.85 11.81
C HIS A 175 4.50 10.76 11.56
N GLU A 176 4.07 9.51 11.30
CA GLU A 176 4.96 8.36 11.11
C GLU A 176 5.55 8.28 9.69
N ASN A 177 4.83 8.74 8.66
CA ASN A 177 5.17 8.48 7.26
C ASN A 177 5.38 9.72 6.39
N GLN A 178 4.76 10.86 6.74
CA GLN A 178 4.76 12.11 5.96
C GLN A 178 4.68 13.31 6.91
N PRO A 179 5.68 13.52 7.79
CA PRO A 179 5.63 14.55 8.84
C PRO A 179 5.56 15.98 8.27
N GLU A 180 6.03 16.20 7.06
CA GLU A 180 5.95 17.47 6.35
C GLU A 180 4.50 17.89 6.03
N ASP A 181 3.58 16.94 5.93
CA ASP A 181 2.18 17.17 5.62
C ASP A 181 1.27 17.23 6.87
N GLU A 182 1.80 16.96 8.06
CA GLU A 182 1.02 16.95 9.30
C GLU A 182 0.33 18.31 9.56
N ASN A 183 0.98 19.42 9.20
CA ASN A 183 0.45 20.77 9.36
C ASN A 183 -0.70 21.10 8.41
N ARG A 184 -0.94 20.29 7.38
CA ARG A 184 -2.06 20.43 6.43
C ARG A 184 -3.34 19.78 6.93
N LEU A 185 -3.24 18.93 7.97
CA LEU A 185 -4.39 18.22 8.54
C LEU A 185 -5.20 19.15 9.45
N ARG A 186 -6.50 19.25 9.18
CA ARG A 186 -7.43 20.07 9.95
C ARG A 186 -8.70 19.30 10.30
N LEU A 187 -9.08 19.37 11.57
CA LEU A 187 -10.39 18.91 12.03
C LEU A 187 -11.41 20.05 11.81
N TYR A 188 -12.51 19.72 11.15
CA TYR A 188 -13.64 20.63 10.94
C TYR A 188 -14.72 20.39 12.01
N GLU A 189 -15.10 21.42 12.76
CA GLU A 189 -16.02 21.30 13.90
C GLU A 189 -17.23 22.24 13.81
N ASP A 190 -17.57 22.78 12.64
CA ASP A 190 -18.75 23.60 12.48
C ASP A 190 -20.03 22.76 12.36
N ALA A 191 -20.86 22.78 13.40
CA ALA A 191 -22.14 22.07 13.44
C ALA A 191 -23.24 22.73 12.58
N MET A 192 -23.10 24.00 12.21
CA MET A 192 -24.11 24.77 11.46
C MET A 192 -23.98 24.54 9.95
N LEU A 193 -22.77 24.35 9.45
CA LEU A 193 -22.48 24.13 8.05
C LEU A 193 -21.72 22.79 7.86
N PRO A 194 -22.39 21.70 7.47
CA PRO A 194 -21.72 20.42 7.21
C PRO A 194 -20.58 20.54 6.19
N LEU A 195 -19.49 19.78 6.40
CA LEU A 195 -18.30 19.78 5.54
C LEU A 195 -18.66 19.54 4.07
N ALA A 196 -19.54 18.57 3.79
CA ALA A 196 -20.01 18.25 2.45
C ALA A 196 -20.67 19.45 1.73
N LYS A 197 -21.38 20.30 2.48
CA LYS A 197 -22.00 21.52 1.94
C LYS A 197 -20.98 22.64 1.75
N LEU A 198 -20.02 22.78 2.68
CA LEU A 198 -18.96 23.78 2.56
C LEU A 198 -18.15 23.63 1.27
N TYR A 199 -17.83 22.38 0.92
CA TYR A 199 -17.03 22.05 -0.27
C TYR A 199 -17.86 21.63 -1.48
N GLU A 200 -19.19 21.83 -1.45
CA GLU A 200 -20.13 21.46 -2.53
C GLU A 200 -19.98 20.02 -3.03
N ILE A 201 -19.61 19.09 -2.13
CA ILE A 201 -19.30 17.68 -2.48
C ILE A 201 -20.54 17.01 -3.08
N ASP A 202 -21.72 17.24 -2.50
CA ASP A 202 -22.97 16.64 -2.97
C ASP A 202 -23.26 17.03 -4.42
N LYS A 203 -23.06 18.31 -4.77
CA LYS A 203 -23.23 18.84 -6.12
C LYS A 203 -22.22 18.24 -7.11
N ALA A 204 -20.94 18.17 -6.70
CA ALA A 204 -19.90 17.55 -7.52
C ALA A 204 -20.16 16.05 -7.78
N MET A 205 -20.71 15.34 -6.78
CA MET A 205 -21.11 13.93 -6.94
C MET A 205 -22.29 13.76 -7.90
N GLU A 206 -23.32 14.61 -7.83
CA GLU A 206 -24.46 14.59 -8.76
C GLU A 206 -24.02 14.85 -10.19
N GLU A 207 -23.14 15.84 -10.39
CA GLU A 207 -22.57 16.16 -11.71
C GLU A 207 -21.73 15.01 -12.28
N ALA A 208 -21.00 14.26 -11.44
CA ALA A 208 -20.18 13.13 -11.86
C ALA A 208 -20.99 11.87 -12.19
N LEU A 209 -22.24 11.77 -11.72
CA LEU A 209 -23.15 10.63 -11.94
C LEU A 209 -24.15 10.85 -13.08
N SER A 210 -24.25 12.06 -13.61
CA SER A 210 -25.13 12.44 -14.70
C SER A 210 -24.47 12.23 -16.07
#